data_7dd588ea67f1d89a8f635f02b61e57da
#
_entry.id   7dd588ea67f1d89a8f635f02b61e57da
#
_cell.length_a   1.000
_cell.length_b   1.000
_cell.length_c   1.000
_cell.angle_alpha   90.00
_cell.angle_beta   90.00
_cell.angle_gamma   90.00
#
_symmetry.space_group_name_H-M   'P 1'
#
loop_
_entity.id
_entity.type
_entity.pdbx_description
1 polymer ?
#
loop_
_entity_poly.entity_id
_entity_poly.type
_entity_poly.pdbx_seq_one_letter_code
_entity_poly.pdbx_strand_id
1 'polypeptide(L)'
;DCELSRGLGDVYKRQGKERVEDVMEMVKIAGGLSEEEFQSKPHLYTNINSTSPLKHDHPMIDGSLRMIRRGQAVFVTPFTLAGAMAPVTITGAVTLSIAEALSAIALFQHVQPGCACVIGTFTSNVDMKSGAPAFGTPEYMRATQITGQMARFYGIPMRASGVCTANVPDGQSIWETSNSLWSAVQSGTHVVYHAAGWLEGGLIACPEKFIMDCEILQMIQRYMEPEVWDASPESIALDAIKEVGSSGHYFGIQHTQDRYMSAFYEPFVSDWRNFEAWEAVGSIWTAKRANQLYHEILERFEAPPLPSDRLEALTDFVARRKSEGGAPTDF
;
A
#
# COMPACT_ATOMS: atom_id res chain seq x y z
N ASP A 1 19.58 2.69 9.12
CA ASP A 1 19.78 1.91 7.89
C ASP A 1 18.95 0.65 7.97
N CYS A 2 17.74 0.72 7.45
CA CYS A 2 16.87 -0.46 7.41
C CYS A 2 17.21 -1.28 6.15
N GLU A 3 18.08 -2.28 6.28
CA GLU A 3 18.43 -3.21 5.20
C GLU A 3 17.21 -3.93 4.62
N LEU A 4 16.14 -4.09 5.42
CA LEU A 4 14.86 -4.66 4.97
C LEU A 4 14.17 -3.82 3.90
N SER A 5 14.27 -2.49 3.96
CA SER A 5 13.66 -1.63 2.94
C SER A 5 14.43 -1.65 1.61
N ARG A 6 15.76 -1.82 1.66
CA ARG A 6 16.59 -2.01 0.47
C ARG A 6 16.32 -3.35 -0.19
N GLY A 7 16.15 -4.42 0.61
CA GLY A 7 15.81 -5.75 0.09
C GLY A 7 14.46 -5.80 -0.61
N LEU A 8 13.42 -5.21 -0.02
CA LEU A 8 12.09 -5.19 -0.61
C LEU A 8 12.00 -4.29 -1.86
N GLY A 9 12.67 -3.13 -1.85
CA GLY A 9 12.72 -2.24 -3.02
C GLY A 9 13.48 -2.85 -4.20
N ASP A 10 14.55 -3.58 -3.95
CA ASP A 10 15.37 -4.24 -4.98
C ASP A 10 14.68 -5.47 -5.57
N VAL A 11 13.89 -6.21 -4.81
CA VAL A 11 13.10 -7.34 -5.31
C VAL A 11 12.15 -6.90 -6.41
N TYR A 12 11.58 -5.69 -6.32
CA TYR A 12 10.65 -5.16 -7.32
C TYR A 12 11.32 -4.66 -8.60
N LYS A 13 12.57 -4.24 -8.56
CA LYS A 13 13.23 -3.57 -9.69
C LYS A 13 14.23 -4.45 -10.46
N ARG A 14 14.55 -5.62 -9.95
CA ARG A 14 15.61 -6.49 -10.50
C ARG A 14 15.18 -7.96 -10.56
N GLN A 15 14.01 -8.18 -11.11
CA GLN A 15 13.42 -9.52 -11.19
C GLN A 15 13.93 -10.26 -12.42
N GLY A 16 15.21 -10.62 -12.41
CA GLY A 16 15.74 -11.51 -13.41
C GLY A 16 15.28 -12.95 -13.20
N LYS A 17 15.53 -13.77 -14.22
CA LYS A 17 15.14 -15.18 -14.33
C LYS A 17 15.32 -15.96 -13.02
N GLU A 18 16.54 -15.94 -12.47
CA GLU A 18 16.89 -16.80 -11.34
C GLU A 18 16.26 -16.33 -10.03
N ARG A 19 16.16 -15.02 -9.82
CA ARG A 19 15.51 -14.46 -8.62
C ARG A 19 14.03 -14.80 -8.53
N VAL A 20 13.34 -14.72 -9.64
CA VAL A 20 11.91 -15.07 -9.71
C VAL A 20 11.71 -16.56 -9.43
N GLU A 21 12.55 -17.43 -9.99
CA GLU A 21 12.51 -18.88 -9.73
C GLU A 21 12.81 -19.18 -8.25
N ASP A 22 13.85 -18.56 -7.68
CA ASP A 22 14.21 -18.72 -6.26
C ASP A 22 13.07 -18.29 -5.33
N VAL A 23 12.43 -17.15 -5.59
CA VAL A 23 11.31 -16.67 -4.77
C VAL A 23 10.10 -17.60 -4.87
N MET A 24 9.76 -18.06 -6.07
CA MET A 24 8.67 -19.03 -6.24
C MET A 24 8.95 -20.33 -5.50
N GLU A 25 10.19 -20.83 -5.54
CA GLU A 25 10.57 -22.04 -4.83
C GLU A 25 10.54 -21.86 -3.31
N MET A 26 11.03 -20.74 -2.79
CA MET A 26 10.94 -20.43 -1.36
C MET A 26 9.50 -20.36 -0.85
N VAL A 27 8.59 -19.77 -1.64
CA VAL A 27 7.15 -19.72 -1.27
C VAL A 27 6.53 -21.12 -1.27
N LYS A 28 6.89 -21.97 -2.24
CA LYS A 28 6.44 -23.38 -2.26
C LYS A 28 6.91 -24.13 -1.03
N ILE A 29 8.19 -24.05 -0.70
CA ILE A 29 8.77 -24.72 0.48
C ILE A 29 8.08 -24.23 1.75
N ALA A 30 8.01 -22.92 1.96
CA ALA A 30 7.39 -22.33 3.14
C ALA A 30 5.89 -22.69 3.26
N GLY A 31 5.17 -22.72 2.14
CA GLY A 31 3.78 -23.12 2.06
C GLY A 31 3.56 -24.65 2.18
N GLY A 32 4.61 -25.47 1.96
CA GLY A 32 4.48 -26.93 1.82
C GLY A 32 3.60 -27.31 0.63
N LEU A 33 3.71 -26.56 -0.49
CA LEU A 33 2.85 -26.69 -1.66
C LEU A 33 3.48 -27.63 -2.70
N SER A 34 2.68 -28.52 -3.27
CA SER A 34 3.03 -29.20 -4.50
C SER A 34 3.07 -28.21 -5.69
N GLU A 35 3.66 -28.60 -6.80
CA GLU A 35 3.66 -27.76 -8.01
C GLU A 35 2.23 -27.49 -8.53
N GLU A 36 1.37 -28.50 -8.47
CA GLU A 36 -0.02 -28.36 -8.89
C GLU A 36 -0.80 -27.38 -8.00
N GLU A 37 -0.64 -27.47 -6.68
CA GLU A 37 -1.24 -26.53 -5.73
C GLU A 37 -0.72 -25.12 -5.95
N PHE A 38 0.59 -24.95 -6.14
CA PHE A 38 1.21 -23.66 -6.41
C PHE A 38 0.70 -23.01 -7.70
N GLN A 39 0.47 -23.79 -8.75
CA GLN A 39 -0.05 -23.29 -10.03
C GLN A 39 -1.57 -23.07 -10.04
N SER A 40 -2.30 -23.66 -9.10
CA SER A 40 -3.77 -23.62 -9.09
C SER A 40 -4.35 -22.23 -8.81
N LYS A 41 -3.60 -21.38 -8.13
CA LYS A 41 -3.97 -19.99 -7.77
C LYS A 41 -2.73 -19.16 -7.49
N PRO A 42 -2.80 -17.82 -7.57
CA PRO A 42 -1.69 -16.96 -7.16
C PRO A 42 -1.39 -17.08 -5.66
N HIS A 43 -0.14 -17.43 -5.32
CA HIS A 43 0.41 -17.41 -3.96
C HIS A 43 1.35 -16.24 -3.75
N LEU A 44 1.85 -15.67 -4.84
CA LEU A 44 2.65 -14.46 -4.86
C LEU A 44 2.33 -13.63 -6.10
N TYR A 45 2.80 -12.42 -6.08
CA TYR A 45 2.72 -11.53 -7.23
C TYR A 45 4.04 -10.78 -7.42
N THR A 46 4.26 -10.31 -8.62
CA THR A 46 5.33 -9.36 -8.91
C THR A 46 4.77 -8.03 -9.37
N ASN A 47 5.45 -6.94 -9.06
CA ASN A 47 5.18 -5.63 -9.62
C ASN A 47 6.31 -5.25 -10.58
N ILE A 48 5.96 -4.96 -11.82
CA ILE A 48 6.92 -4.46 -12.81
C ILE A 48 6.60 -3.03 -13.20
N ASN A 49 7.64 -2.28 -13.52
CA ASN A 49 7.55 -0.94 -14.05
C ASN A 49 7.98 -0.94 -15.53
N SER A 50 7.39 -0.07 -16.32
CA SER A 50 7.96 0.28 -17.63
C SER A 50 9.15 1.20 -17.45
N THR A 51 10.05 1.19 -18.43
CA THR A 51 11.07 2.21 -18.60
C THR A 51 10.48 3.30 -19.51
N SER A 52 9.67 4.19 -18.90
CA SER A 52 8.96 5.24 -19.63
C SER A 52 9.94 6.21 -20.28
N PRO A 53 9.67 6.70 -21.51
CA PRO A 53 8.47 6.40 -22.29
C PRO A 53 8.58 5.12 -23.16
N LEU A 54 7.47 4.38 -23.22
CA LEU A 54 7.17 3.33 -24.23
C LEU A 54 8.19 2.17 -24.32
N LYS A 55 8.80 1.79 -23.20
CA LYS A 55 9.78 0.71 -23.15
C LYS A 55 9.53 -0.22 -21.95
N HIS A 56 9.74 -1.52 -22.16
CA HIS A 56 9.82 -2.52 -21.09
C HIS A 56 11.21 -3.16 -21.08
N ASP A 57 11.74 -3.39 -19.86
CA ASP A 57 13.03 -4.03 -19.70
C ASP A 57 12.92 -5.55 -19.80
N HIS A 58 13.90 -6.15 -20.48
CA HIS A 58 13.93 -7.60 -20.70
C HIS A 58 13.86 -8.41 -19.39
N PRO A 59 14.64 -8.11 -18.33
CA PRO A 59 14.59 -8.90 -17.09
C PRO A 59 13.22 -8.89 -16.42
N MET A 60 12.53 -7.74 -16.43
CA MET A 60 11.18 -7.62 -15.85
C MET A 60 10.14 -8.43 -16.63
N ILE A 61 10.20 -8.38 -17.95
CA ILE A 61 9.30 -9.14 -18.82
C ILE A 61 9.58 -10.64 -18.70
N ASP A 62 10.84 -11.08 -18.75
CA ASP A 62 11.20 -12.51 -18.63
C ASP A 62 10.75 -13.09 -17.28
N GLY A 63 11.02 -12.37 -16.18
CA GLY A 63 10.55 -12.76 -14.85
C GLY A 63 9.03 -12.87 -14.76
N SER A 64 8.31 -11.90 -15.33
CA SER A 64 6.85 -11.91 -15.39
C SER A 64 6.30 -13.08 -16.19
N LEU A 65 6.90 -13.39 -17.35
CA LEU A 65 6.51 -14.53 -18.18
C LEU A 65 6.67 -15.87 -17.45
N ARG A 66 7.68 -16.00 -16.60
CA ARG A 66 7.87 -17.20 -15.74
C ARG A 66 6.80 -17.30 -14.68
N MET A 67 6.46 -16.17 -14.03
CA MET A 67 5.43 -16.13 -13.01
C MET A 67 4.05 -16.49 -13.56
N ILE A 68 3.61 -15.89 -14.68
CA ILE A 68 2.29 -16.19 -15.26
C ILE A 68 2.16 -17.63 -15.73
N ARG A 69 3.25 -18.25 -16.25
CA ARG A 69 3.27 -19.66 -16.64
C ARG A 69 3.09 -20.61 -15.47
N ARG A 70 3.41 -20.15 -14.27
CA ARG A 70 3.19 -20.89 -13.01
C ARG A 70 1.97 -20.38 -12.21
N GLY A 71 1.02 -19.71 -12.88
CA GLY A 71 -0.23 -19.29 -12.27
C GLY A 71 -0.12 -18.09 -11.31
N GLN A 72 1.03 -17.39 -11.27
CA GLN A 72 1.25 -16.28 -10.36
C GLN A 72 0.83 -14.95 -11.01
N ALA A 73 0.47 -13.95 -10.17
CA ALA A 73 -0.03 -12.67 -10.64
C ALA A 73 1.07 -11.67 -10.99
N VAL A 74 0.80 -10.80 -11.96
CA VAL A 74 1.69 -9.71 -12.36
C VAL A 74 0.96 -8.38 -12.31
N PHE A 75 1.55 -7.41 -11.61
CA PHE A 75 1.09 -6.04 -11.53
C PHE A 75 1.96 -5.17 -12.44
N VAL A 76 1.35 -4.56 -13.44
CA VAL A 76 2.05 -3.69 -14.39
C VAL A 76 1.82 -2.24 -13.99
N THR A 77 2.86 -1.61 -13.47
CA THR A 77 2.78 -0.27 -12.87
C THR A 77 3.78 0.67 -13.52
N PRO A 78 3.43 1.33 -14.62
CA PRO A 78 4.28 2.35 -15.20
C PRO A 78 4.55 3.51 -14.24
N PHE A 79 5.79 3.97 -14.24
CA PHE A 79 6.23 5.13 -13.46
C PHE A 79 6.34 6.34 -14.40
N THR A 80 5.21 7.02 -14.61
CA THR A 80 5.10 8.11 -15.59
C THR A 80 5.00 9.48 -14.90
N LEU A 81 6.12 10.19 -14.83
CA LEU A 81 6.18 11.53 -14.23
C LEU A 81 5.92 12.59 -15.29
N ALA A 82 4.78 13.28 -15.17
CA ALA A 82 4.43 14.43 -16.03
C ALA A 82 5.48 15.53 -15.92
N GLY A 83 5.96 15.97 -17.06
CA GLY A 83 7.03 16.96 -17.14
C GLY A 83 8.45 16.39 -17.25
N ALA A 84 8.64 15.09 -17.04
CA ALA A 84 9.94 14.41 -17.22
C ALA A 84 9.86 13.21 -18.17
N MET A 85 9.20 12.13 -17.76
CA MET A 85 9.10 10.88 -18.52
C MET A 85 7.80 10.80 -19.34
N ALA A 86 6.89 11.75 -19.15
CA ALA A 86 5.59 11.83 -19.79
C ALA A 86 5.26 13.28 -20.15
N PRO A 87 4.24 13.49 -21.02
CA PRO A 87 3.75 14.84 -21.29
C PRO A 87 3.40 15.59 -19.99
N VAL A 88 3.57 16.91 -19.99
CA VAL A 88 3.27 17.75 -18.81
C VAL A 88 1.80 17.78 -18.44
N THR A 89 0.90 17.39 -19.34
CA THR A 89 -0.52 17.27 -19.08
C THR A 89 -0.83 15.95 -18.40
N ILE A 90 -1.62 15.97 -17.32
CA ILE A 90 -1.96 14.76 -16.57
C ILE A 90 -2.70 13.73 -17.43
N THR A 91 -3.61 14.17 -18.30
CA THR A 91 -4.28 13.27 -19.24
C THR A 91 -3.31 12.60 -20.21
N GLY A 92 -2.31 13.33 -20.72
CA GLY A 92 -1.25 12.77 -21.55
C GLY A 92 -0.37 11.76 -20.79
N ALA A 93 0.01 12.09 -19.58
CA ALA A 93 0.81 11.19 -18.72
C ALA A 93 0.05 9.90 -18.38
N VAL A 94 -1.23 9.99 -18.04
CA VAL A 94 -2.09 8.82 -17.78
C VAL A 94 -2.31 8.00 -19.06
N THR A 95 -2.50 8.64 -20.20
CA THR A 95 -2.64 7.93 -21.50
C THR A 95 -1.38 7.11 -21.80
N LEU A 96 -0.21 7.69 -21.61
CA LEU A 96 1.07 6.99 -21.77
C LEU A 96 1.18 5.81 -20.80
N SER A 97 0.89 6.04 -19.50
CA SER A 97 0.90 5.00 -18.47
C SER A 97 0.01 3.82 -18.82
N ILE A 98 -1.22 4.09 -19.23
CA ILE A 98 -2.17 3.03 -19.60
C ILE A 98 -1.71 2.28 -20.85
N ALA A 99 -1.18 2.98 -21.85
CA ALA A 99 -0.65 2.33 -23.07
C ALA A 99 0.50 1.37 -22.75
N GLU A 100 1.43 1.78 -21.89
CA GLU A 100 2.54 0.95 -21.43
C GLU A 100 2.03 -0.27 -20.61
N ALA A 101 1.10 -0.04 -19.69
CA ALA A 101 0.54 -1.15 -18.90
C ALA A 101 -0.21 -2.17 -19.78
N LEU A 102 -1.06 -1.69 -20.69
CA LEU A 102 -1.83 -2.56 -21.58
C LEU A 102 -0.94 -3.32 -22.56
N SER A 103 0.19 -2.74 -23.02
CA SER A 103 1.13 -3.44 -23.91
C SER A 103 1.74 -4.68 -23.25
N ALA A 104 2.14 -4.59 -21.98
CA ALA A 104 2.65 -5.72 -21.23
C ALA A 104 1.53 -6.73 -20.91
N ILE A 105 0.37 -6.27 -20.47
CA ILE A 105 -0.78 -7.13 -20.19
C ILE A 105 -1.22 -7.91 -21.44
N ALA A 106 -1.26 -7.26 -22.60
CA ALA A 106 -1.59 -7.92 -23.87
C ALA A 106 -0.57 -9.02 -24.22
N LEU A 107 0.73 -8.75 -24.03
CA LEU A 107 1.77 -9.76 -24.19
C LEU A 107 1.55 -10.95 -23.24
N PHE A 108 1.27 -10.69 -21.97
CA PHE A 108 1.05 -11.73 -20.96
C PHE A 108 -0.18 -12.57 -21.29
N GLN A 109 -1.28 -11.96 -21.68
CA GLN A 109 -2.49 -12.66 -22.10
C GLN A 109 -2.29 -13.46 -23.41
N HIS A 110 -1.41 -13.00 -24.29
CA HIS A 110 -1.07 -13.76 -25.51
C HIS A 110 -0.25 -15.01 -25.17
N VAL A 111 0.69 -14.91 -24.22
CA VAL A 111 1.56 -16.04 -23.82
C VAL A 111 0.84 -17.02 -22.91
N GLN A 112 0.02 -16.53 -21.99
CA GLN A 112 -0.75 -17.32 -21.02
C GLN A 112 -2.17 -16.74 -20.91
N PRO A 113 -3.11 -17.15 -21.75
CA PRO A 113 -4.50 -16.67 -21.70
C PRO A 113 -5.13 -16.90 -20.33
N GLY A 114 -5.77 -15.89 -19.79
CA GLY A 114 -6.41 -15.94 -18.47
C GLY A 114 -5.46 -15.72 -17.29
N CYS A 115 -4.18 -15.41 -17.52
CA CYS A 115 -3.27 -15.11 -16.41
C CYS A 115 -3.70 -13.86 -15.60
N ALA A 116 -3.43 -13.90 -14.29
CA ALA A 116 -3.81 -12.84 -13.39
C ALA A 116 -2.93 -11.58 -13.59
N CYS A 117 -3.53 -10.52 -14.11
CA CYS A 117 -2.87 -9.24 -14.33
C CYS A 117 -3.62 -8.11 -13.62
N VAL A 118 -2.88 -7.14 -13.10
CA VAL A 118 -3.39 -5.96 -12.44
C VAL A 118 -2.76 -4.72 -13.08
N ILE A 119 -3.57 -3.72 -13.43
CA ILE A 119 -3.06 -2.42 -13.87
C ILE A 119 -2.68 -1.58 -12.66
N GLY A 120 -1.46 -1.09 -12.63
CA GLY A 120 -1.00 -0.18 -11.58
C GLY A 120 -0.95 1.26 -12.05
N THR A 121 -1.13 2.20 -11.12
CA THR A 121 -0.83 3.61 -11.34
C THR A 121 0.29 4.07 -10.42
N PHE A 122 1.23 4.80 -11.01
CA PHE A 122 2.27 5.55 -10.30
C PHE A 122 2.57 6.84 -11.05
N THR A 123 1.54 7.39 -11.69
CA THR A 123 1.60 8.64 -12.45
C THR A 123 1.47 9.81 -11.51
N SER A 124 2.42 10.73 -11.59
CA SER A 124 2.43 11.99 -10.85
C SER A 124 3.09 13.08 -11.70
N ASN A 125 3.46 14.19 -11.09
CA ASN A 125 4.25 15.26 -11.69
C ASN A 125 5.65 15.30 -11.06
N VAL A 126 6.56 16.00 -11.71
CA VAL A 126 7.80 16.46 -11.08
C VAL A 126 7.61 17.87 -10.51
N ASP A 127 8.36 18.20 -9.48
CA ASP A 127 8.60 19.61 -9.16
C ASP A 127 9.47 20.23 -10.26
N MET A 128 8.92 21.20 -10.99
CA MET A 128 9.58 21.79 -12.14
C MET A 128 10.83 22.62 -11.78
N LYS A 129 11.09 22.86 -10.50
CA LYS A 129 12.26 23.60 -10.03
C LYS A 129 13.43 22.66 -9.69
N SER A 130 13.15 21.59 -8.98
CA SER A 130 14.17 20.64 -8.53
C SER A 130 14.28 19.40 -9.44
N GLY A 131 13.25 19.09 -10.22
CA GLY A 131 13.14 17.86 -11.00
C GLY A 131 12.76 16.62 -10.16
N ALA A 132 12.56 16.78 -8.86
CA ALA A 132 12.19 15.68 -7.98
C ALA A 132 10.75 15.21 -8.21
N PRO A 133 10.47 13.90 -8.08
CA PRO A 133 9.10 13.40 -8.09
C PRO A 133 8.27 14.02 -6.97
N ALA A 134 7.05 14.44 -7.28
CA ALA A 134 6.10 14.97 -6.28
C ALA A 134 4.92 14.04 -6.13
N PHE A 135 4.63 13.61 -4.89
CA PHE A 135 3.55 12.68 -4.56
C PHE A 135 2.59 13.28 -3.54
N GLY A 136 1.36 12.76 -3.49
CA GLY A 136 0.30 13.33 -2.65
C GLY A 136 -0.23 14.68 -3.14
N THR A 137 0.13 15.06 -4.36
CA THR A 137 -0.27 16.30 -5.03
C THR A 137 -1.66 16.17 -5.67
N PRO A 138 -2.34 17.29 -6.00
CA PRO A 138 -3.58 17.24 -6.76
C PRO A 138 -3.44 16.50 -8.10
N GLU A 139 -2.28 16.59 -8.74
CA GLU A 139 -1.95 15.92 -9.99
C GLU A 139 -1.92 14.40 -9.79
N TYR A 140 -1.26 13.93 -8.74
CA TYR A 140 -1.22 12.51 -8.36
C TYR A 140 -2.63 11.97 -8.08
N MET A 141 -3.43 12.71 -7.30
CA MET A 141 -4.81 12.33 -6.99
C MET A 141 -5.67 12.19 -8.27
N ARG A 142 -5.60 13.17 -9.18
CA ARG A 142 -6.32 13.14 -10.47
C ARG A 142 -5.85 11.97 -11.35
N ALA A 143 -4.54 11.75 -11.46
CA ALA A 143 -4.00 10.64 -12.23
C ALA A 143 -4.51 9.28 -11.70
N THR A 144 -4.52 9.11 -10.39
CA THR A 144 -5.04 7.90 -9.73
C THR A 144 -6.53 7.71 -10.04
N GLN A 145 -7.34 8.74 -9.92
CA GLN A 145 -8.79 8.67 -10.18
C GLN A 145 -9.10 8.38 -11.66
N ILE A 146 -8.39 9.01 -12.60
CA ILE A 146 -8.55 8.74 -14.05
C ILE A 146 -8.15 7.29 -14.33
N THR A 147 -7.02 6.81 -13.78
CA THR A 147 -6.60 5.41 -13.97
C THR A 147 -7.64 4.43 -13.41
N GLY A 148 -8.29 4.75 -12.28
CA GLY A 148 -9.36 3.93 -11.73
C GLY A 148 -10.57 3.83 -12.66
N GLN A 149 -10.97 4.92 -13.30
CA GLN A 149 -12.03 4.92 -14.31
C GLN A 149 -11.64 4.06 -15.52
N MET A 150 -10.41 4.19 -16.01
CA MET A 150 -9.93 3.40 -17.14
C MET A 150 -9.77 1.92 -16.81
N ALA A 151 -9.31 1.59 -15.61
CA ALA A 151 -9.24 0.19 -15.16
C ALA A 151 -10.63 -0.47 -15.15
N ARG A 152 -11.65 0.22 -14.65
CA ARG A 152 -13.05 -0.25 -14.73
C ARG A 152 -13.56 -0.36 -16.17
N PHE A 153 -13.21 0.60 -17.03
CA PHE A 153 -13.58 0.55 -18.45
C PHE A 153 -13.02 -0.70 -19.15
N TYR A 154 -11.76 -1.09 -18.83
CA TYR A 154 -11.14 -2.29 -19.39
C TYR A 154 -11.49 -3.58 -18.61
N GLY A 155 -12.17 -3.49 -17.48
CA GLY A 155 -12.48 -4.65 -16.63
C GLY A 155 -11.23 -5.27 -15.97
N ILE A 156 -10.19 -4.48 -15.73
CA ILE A 156 -8.91 -4.95 -15.16
C ILE A 156 -8.83 -4.47 -13.70
N PRO A 157 -8.46 -5.35 -12.73
CA PRO A 157 -8.20 -4.93 -11.36
C PRO A 157 -7.10 -3.86 -11.30
N MET A 158 -7.23 -2.95 -10.33
CA MET A 158 -6.32 -1.82 -10.19
C MET A 158 -5.52 -1.85 -8.89
N ARG A 159 -4.28 -1.42 -8.98
CA ARG A 159 -3.37 -1.12 -7.88
C ARG A 159 -3.05 0.38 -7.85
N ALA A 160 -3.10 1.01 -6.68
CA ALA A 160 -2.61 2.36 -6.42
C ALA A 160 -1.61 2.38 -5.24
N SER A 161 -1.20 3.56 -4.78
CA SER A 161 -0.20 3.70 -3.71
C SER A 161 -0.55 4.82 -2.74
N GLY A 162 -0.22 4.61 -1.45
CA GLY A 162 -0.21 5.64 -0.44
C GLY A 162 1.20 6.21 -0.28
N VAL A 163 1.55 7.23 -1.03
CA VAL A 163 2.92 7.76 -1.16
C VAL A 163 3.02 9.22 -0.74
N CYS A 164 4.21 9.64 -0.32
CA CYS A 164 4.53 11.04 -0.05
C CYS A 164 5.94 11.41 -0.53
N THR A 165 6.21 12.69 -0.66
CA THR A 165 7.53 13.24 -1.02
C THR A 165 8.31 13.69 0.20
N ALA A 166 7.62 13.98 1.31
CA ALA A 166 8.21 14.52 2.53
C ALA A 166 9.42 13.70 3.02
N ASN A 167 10.41 14.41 3.58
CA ASN A 167 11.67 13.82 4.04
C ASN A 167 11.63 13.40 5.52
N VAL A 168 10.64 13.87 6.28
CA VAL A 168 10.48 13.61 7.70
C VAL A 168 9.03 13.33 8.07
N PRO A 169 8.75 12.63 9.18
CA PRO A 169 7.39 12.29 9.61
C PRO A 169 6.71 13.49 10.29
N ASP A 170 6.40 14.52 9.51
CA ASP A 170 5.74 15.75 9.94
C ASP A 170 4.37 15.95 9.27
N GLY A 171 3.82 17.17 9.40
CA GLY A 171 2.53 17.52 8.79
C GLY A 171 2.51 17.29 7.29
N GLN A 172 3.60 17.61 6.56
CA GLN A 172 3.66 17.39 5.11
C GLN A 172 3.50 15.91 4.77
N SER A 173 4.22 15.04 5.45
CA SER A 173 4.16 13.61 5.19
C SER A 173 2.75 13.03 5.41
N ILE A 174 2.01 13.58 6.39
CA ILE A 174 0.66 13.14 6.72
C ILE A 174 -0.36 13.58 5.67
N TRP A 175 -0.38 14.86 5.27
CA TRP A 175 -1.36 15.28 4.26
C TRP A 175 -1.08 14.68 2.87
N GLU A 176 0.20 14.52 2.46
CA GLU A 176 0.54 13.88 1.19
C GLU A 176 0.10 12.41 1.16
N THR A 177 0.38 11.65 2.24
CA THR A 177 -0.08 10.25 2.36
C THR A 177 -1.60 10.18 2.43
N SER A 178 -2.24 11.03 3.22
CA SER A 178 -3.70 11.07 3.31
C SER A 178 -4.36 11.33 1.96
N ASN A 179 -3.87 12.30 1.20
CA ASN A 179 -4.34 12.59 -0.16
C ASN A 179 -4.17 11.38 -1.09
N SER A 180 -3.02 10.72 -1.03
CA SER A 180 -2.74 9.52 -1.82
C SER A 180 -3.67 8.36 -1.47
N LEU A 181 -3.87 8.08 -0.18
CA LEU A 181 -4.74 7.02 0.29
C LEU A 181 -6.22 7.29 -0.05
N TRP A 182 -6.71 8.50 0.18
CA TRP A 182 -8.08 8.86 -0.19
C TRP A 182 -8.31 8.77 -1.69
N SER A 183 -7.37 9.21 -2.51
CA SER A 183 -7.50 9.07 -3.97
C SER A 183 -7.52 7.61 -4.41
N ALA A 184 -6.74 6.74 -3.78
CA ALA A 184 -6.75 5.31 -4.03
C ALA A 184 -8.10 4.67 -3.68
N VAL A 185 -8.63 4.95 -2.48
CA VAL A 185 -9.94 4.43 -2.04
C VAL A 185 -11.06 4.93 -2.95
N GLN A 186 -11.14 6.23 -3.22
CA GLN A 186 -12.15 6.84 -4.09
C GLN A 186 -12.08 6.35 -5.53
N SER A 187 -10.91 5.91 -5.98
CA SER A 187 -10.73 5.31 -7.32
C SER A 187 -11.28 3.90 -7.44
N GLY A 188 -11.70 3.28 -6.35
CA GLY A 188 -12.10 1.87 -6.34
C GLY A 188 -10.92 0.92 -6.55
N THR A 189 -9.77 1.25 -5.99
CA THR A 189 -8.55 0.46 -6.07
C THR A 189 -8.70 -0.85 -5.29
N HIS A 190 -8.22 -1.96 -5.86
CA HIS A 190 -8.26 -3.29 -5.24
C HIS A 190 -7.08 -3.54 -4.30
N VAL A 191 -5.92 -2.94 -4.59
CA VAL A 191 -4.69 -3.08 -3.81
C VAL A 191 -4.01 -1.73 -3.66
N VAL A 192 -3.67 -1.34 -2.44
CA VAL A 192 -2.91 -0.13 -2.15
C VAL A 192 -1.52 -0.50 -1.65
N TYR A 193 -0.50 -0.15 -2.44
CA TYR A 193 0.91 -0.30 -2.05
C TYR A 193 1.40 0.91 -1.27
N HIS A 194 2.51 0.74 -0.57
CA HIS A 194 3.20 1.83 0.14
C HIS A 194 2.26 2.58 1.08
N ALA A 195 1.29 1.88 1.65
CA ALA A 195 0.23 2.49 2.44
C ALA A 195 0.71 3.05 3.79
N ALA A 196 1.88 2.60 4.26
CA ALA A 196 2.45 3.05 5.52
C ALA A 196 3.98 3.09 5.49
N GLY A 197 4.58 4.06 6.19
CA GLY A 197 6.02 4.16 6.43
C GLY A 197 6.86 4.75 5.30
N TRP A 198 6.24 5.24 4.23
CA TRP A 198 6.92 5.78 3.04
C TRP A 198 7.36 7.23 3.24
N LEU A 199 8.63 7.52 2.99
CA LEU A 199 9.21 8.87 2.97
C LEU A 199 10.15 9.05 1.77
N GLU A 200 10.50 10.31 1.46
CA GLU A 200 11.47 10.71 0.43
C GLU A 200 11.19 10.04 -0.94
N GLY A 201 9.94 10.05 -1.39
CA GLY A 201 9.57 9.43 -2.67
C GLY A 201 9.86 7.93 -2.76
N GLY A 202 10.06 7.24 -1.63
CA GLY A 202 10.31 5.81 -1.52
C GLY A 202 11.77 5.42 -1.29
N LEU A 203 12.61 6.36 -0.96
CA LEU A 203 14.01 6.10 -0.64
C LEU A 203 14.21 5.76 0.85
N ILE A 204 13.25 6.12 1.72
CA ILE A 204 13.30 5.89 3.16
C ILE A 204 12.02 5.17 3.63
N ALA A 205 12.20 4.16 4.48
CA ALA A 205 11.16 3.59 5.33
C ALA A 205 11.34 4.11 6.76
N CYS A 206 10.28 4.64 7.37
CA CYS A 206 10.32 5.24 8.69
C CYS A 206 9.30 4.54 9.62
N PRO A 207 9.76 3.91 10.72
CA PRO A 207 8.86 3.23 11.66
C PRO A 207 7.83 4.16 12.30
N GLU A 208 8.21 5.37 12.70
CA GLU A 208 7.29 6.36 13.25
C GLU A 208 6.20 6.73 12.23
N LYS A 209 6.63 6.97 10.98
CA LYS A 209 5.70 7.25 9.88
C LYS A 209 4.77 6.07 9.62
N PHE A 210 5.28 4.83 9.71
CA PHE A 210 4.46 3.62 9.58
C PHE A 210 3.32 3.60 10.60
N ILE A 211 3.62 3.86 11.87
CA ILE A 211 2.60 3.91 12.92
C ILE A 211 1.59 5.05 12.69
N MET A 212 2.08 6.24 12.29
CA MET A 212 1.20 7.38 12.00
C MET A 212 0.28 7.11 10.79
N ASP A 213 0.78 6.45 9.77
CA ASP A 213 -0.01 6.06 8.60
C ASP A 213 -1.05 4.98 8.92
N CYS A 214 -0.73 4.06 9.83
CA CYS A 214 -1.71 3.08 10.33
C CYS A 214 -2.92 3.77 10.98
N GLU A 215 -2.72 4.89 11.68
CA GLU A 215 -3.83 5.70 12.19
C GLU A 215 -4.72 6.23 11.05
N ILE A 216 -4.12 6.77 9.97
CA ILE A 216 -4.87 7.22 8.79
C ILE A 216 -5.66 6.07 8.17
N LEU A 217 -5.04 4.90 8.02
CA LEU A 217 -5.68 3.71 7.47
C LEU A 217 -6.87 3.25 8.31
N GLN A 218 -6.74 3.25 9.64
CA GLN A 218 -7.83 2.90 10.53
C GLN A 218 -8.98 3.92 10.47
N MET A 219 -8.67 5.22 10.39
CA MET A 219 -9.69 6.26 10.18
C MET A 219 -10.44 6.05 8.86
N ILE A 220 -9.72 5.76 7.77
CA ILE A 220 -10.34 5.46 6.47
C ILE A 220 -11.19 4.20 6.56
N GLN A 221 -10.69 3.14 7.19
CA GLN A 221 -11.43 1.89 7.39
C GLN A 221 -12.72 2.15 8.17
N ARG A 222 -12.65 2.84 9.30
CA ARG A 222 -13.83 3.18 10.10
C ARG A 222 -14.84 4.01 9.32
N TYR A 223 -14.37 4.99 8.54
CA TYR A 223 -15.24 5.80 7.69
C TYR A 223 -15.94 4.98 6.60
N MET A 224 -15.29 3.93 6.08
CA MET A 224 -15.83 3.06 5.02
C MET A 224 -16.71 1.93 5.56
N GLU A 225 -16.78 1.72 6.87
CA GLU A 225 -17.71 0.76 7.46
C GLU A 225 -19.15 1.14 7.15
N PRO A 226 -19.98 0.18 6.68
CA PRO A 226 -21.37 0.47 6.40
C PRO A 226 -22.12 0.83 7.68
N GLU A 227 -22.73 2.00 7.70
CA GLU A 227 -23.69 2.38 8.75
C GLU A 227 -25.11 2.24 8.21
N VAL A 228 -26.00 1.67 9.03
CA VAL A 228 -27.42 1.63 8.71
C VAL A 228 -28.04 2.96 9.12
N TRP A 229 -28.31 3.78 8.14
CA TRP A 229 -28.98 5.06 8.31
C TRP A 229 -30.48 4.85 8.11
N ASP A 230 -31.23 4.77 9.20
CA ASP A 230 -32.68 4.75 9.18
C ASP A 230 -33.28 5.95 9.94
N ALA A 231 -34.56 6.18 9.76
CA ALA A 231 -35.27 7.27 10.41
C ALA A 231 -36.11 6.77 11.60
N SER A 232 -35.78 5.60 12.15
CA SER A 232 -36.47 5.10 13.34
C SER A 232 -36.26 6.04 14.55
N PRO A 233 -37.18 6.13 15.48
CA PRO A 233 -36.98 6.88 16.70
C PRO A 233 -35.74 6.46 17.48
N GLU A 234 -35.38 5.20 17.44
CA GLU A 234 -34.21 4.60 18.07
C GLU A 234 -32.93 5.09 17.39
N SER A 235 -32.88 5.07 16.06
CA SER A 235 -31.70 5.49 15.29
C SER A 235 -31.41 6.99 15.45
N ILE A 236 -32.45 7.84 15.40
CA ILE A 236 -32.32 9.28 15.61
C ILE A 236 -32.25 9.65 17.10
N ALA A 237 -32.37 8.70 18.03
CA ALA A 237 -32.32 8.87 19.47
C ALA A 237 -33.35 9.92 19.98
N LEU A 238 -34.56 9.89 19.42
CA LEU A 238 -35.59 10.90 19.69
C LEU A 238 -35.96 11.01 21.18
N ASP A 239 -35.99 9.87 21.89
CA ASP A 239 -36.31 9.86 23.32
C ASP A 239 -35.21 10.49 24.18
N ALA A 240 -33.93 10.23 23.82
CA ALA A 240 -32.78 10.90 24.45
C ALA A 240 -32.82 12.44 24.23
N ILE A 241 -33.25 12.88 23.03
CA ILE A 241 -33.43 14.30 22.73
C ILE A 241 -34.53 14.90 23.58
N LYS A 242 -35.66 14.20 23.75
CA LYS A 242 -36.77 14.65 24.61
C LYS A 242 -36.40 14.65 26.08
N GLU A 243 -35.68 13.64 26.56
CA GLU A 243 -35.20 13.53 27.94
C GLU A 243 -34.32 14.70 28.34
N VAL A 244 -33.35 15.07 27.49
CA VAL A 244 -32.40 16.15 27.77
C VAL A 244 -33.07 17.52 27.59
N GLY A 245 -33.92 17.68 26.61
CA GLY A 245 -34.63 18.94 26.33
C GLY A 245 -33.68 20.08 25.97
N SER A 246 -34.18 21.32 26.19
CA SER A 246 -33.38 22.52 25.96
C SER A 246 -32.44 22.79 27.14
N SER A 247 -31.17 23.14 26.83
CA SER A 247 -30.15 23.54 27.81
C SER A 247 -29.60 22.42 28.72
N GLY A 248 -29.91 21.16 28.43
CA GLY A 248 -29.34 20.02 29.12
C GLY A 248 -28.00 19.53 28.48
N HIS A 249 -27.48 18.42 28.99
CA HIS A 249 -26.32 17.72 28.42
C HIS A 249 -26.53 16.21 28.44
N TYR A 250 -25.86 15.50 27.53
CA TYR A 250 -26.10 14.08 27.29
C TYR A 250 -25.23 13.15 28.13
N PHE A 251 -24.19 13.62 28.85
CA PHE A 251 -23.23 12.76 29.56
C PHE A 251 -23.85 11.81 30.60
N GLY A 252 -24.92 12.28 31.27
CA GLY A 252 -25.52 11.53 32.39
C GLY A 252 -26.67 10.62 32.02
N ILE A 253 -27.17 10.66 30.78
CA ILE A 253 -28.34 9.87 30.36
C ILE A 253 -27.94 8.45 29.98
N GLN A 254 -28.88 7.49 30.14
CA GLN A 254 -28.65 6.10 29.87
C GLN A 254 -28.21 5.83 28.44
N HIS A 255 -28.80 6.55 27.49
CA HIS A 255 -28.42 6.45 26.08
C HIS A 255 -26.91 6.63 25.82
N THR A 256 -26.27 7.61 26.49
CA THR A 256 -24.84 7.84 26.39
C THR A 256 -24.05 6.81 27.18
N GLN A 257 -24.49 6.46 28.40
CA GLN A 257 -23.80 5.51 29.27
C GLN A 257 -23.69 4.12 28.64
N ASP A 258 -24.68 3.69 27.88
CA ASP A 258 -24.66 2.40 27.18
C ASP A 258 -23.71 2.37 25.98
N ARG A 259 -23.28 3.53 25.46
CA ARG A 259 -22.62 3.66 24.16
C ARG A 259 -21.25 4.33 24.20
N TYR A 260 -20.90 5.05 25.24
CA TYR A 260 -19.72 5.93 25.26
C TYR A 260 -18.39 5.17 25.00
N MET A 261 -18.29 3.88 25.32
CA MET A 261 -17.11 3.07 25.08
C MET A 261 -16.97 2.57 23.65
N SER A 262 -18.03 2.61 22.84
CA SER A 262 -18.03 2.01 21.49
C SER A 262 -18.60 2.93 20.41
N ALA A 263 -19.17 4.10 20.80
CA ALA A 263 -19.87 4.97 19.86
C ALA A 263 -18.94 5.62 18.82
N PHE A 264 -17.69 5.87 19.21
CA PHE A 264 -16.77 6.65 18.40
C PHE A 264 -15.48 5.88 18.11
N TYR A 265 -14.79 6.30 17.06
CA TYR A 265 -13.44 5.83 16.75
C TYR A 265 -12.50 6.17 17.92
N GLU A 266 -11.71 5.20 18.35
CA GLU A 266 -10.68 5.37 19.37
C GLU A 266 -9.29 5.38 18.68
N PRO A 267 -8.55 6.50 18.74
CA PRO A 267 -7.24 6.60 18.15
C PRO A 267 -6.19 5.88 19.00
N PHE A 268 -5.13 5.38 18.35
CA PHE A 268 -3.99 4.80 19.08
C PHE A 268 -2.75 5.70 19.10
N VAL A 269 -2.69 6.70 18.21
CA VAL A 269 -1.59 7.69 18.15
C VAL A 269 -2.06 9.12 18.38
N SER A 270 -3.27 9.49 17.90
CA SER A 270 -3.81 10.84 18.07
C SER A 270 -4.11 11.14 19.52
N ASP A 271 -3.98 12.40 19.91
CA ASP A 271 -4.22 12.89 21.26
C ASP A 271 -5.29 14.01 21.22
N TRP A 272 -6.45 13.74 21.81
CA TRP A 272 -7.60 14.65 21.80
C TRP A 272 -7.79 15.41 23.12
N ARG A 273 -6.79 15.31 24.01
CA ARG A 273 -6.82 16.09 25.25
C ARG A 273 -6.75 17.58 24.95
N ASN A 274 -7.34 18.40 25.83
CA ASN A 274 -7.13 19.84 25.78
C ASN A 274 -5.67 20.20 26.11
N PHE A 275 -5.28 21.45 25.89
CA PHE A 275 -3.89 21.88 26.03
C PHE A 275 -3.32 21.61 27.42
N GLU A 276 -4.06 21.96 28.49
CA GLU A 276 -3.62 21.79 29.89
C GLU A 276 -3.41 20.32 30.25
N ALA A 277 -4.31 19.43 29.83
CA ALA A 277 -4.20 18.01 30.06
C ALA A 277 -3.05 17.40 29.23
N TRP A 278 -2.83 17.87 28.00
CA TRP A 278 -1.71 17.45 27.14
C TRP A 278 -0.36 17.93 27.73
N GLU A 279 -0.29 19.17 28.23
CA GLU A 279 0.89 19.70 28.88
C GLU A 279 1.22 18.93 30.16
N ALA A 280 0.23 18.61 30.97
CA ALA A 280 0.41 17.83 32.21
C ALA A 280 1.01 16.44 32.01
N VAL A 281 0.87 15.84 30.82
CA VAL A 281 1.46 14.54 30.45
C VAL A 281 2.77 14.68 29.67
N GLY A 282 3.35 15.87 29.57
CA GLY A 282 4.67 16.13 29.02
C GLY A 282 4.72 16.62 27.59
N SER A 283 3.61 17.11 27.02
CA SER A 283 3.55 17.73 25.68
C SER A 283 4.15 16.86 24.57
N ILE A 284 3.82 15.56 24.57
CA ILE A 284 4.44 14.57 23.68
C ILE A 284 3.87 14.71 22.26
N TRP A 285 4.72 14.98 21.30
CA TRP A 285 4.38 15.10 19.88
C TRP A 285 4.05 13.76 19.26
N THR A 286 3.22 13.77 18.21
CA THR A 286 2.72 12.54 17.55
C THR A 286 3.85 11.60 17.11
N ALA A 287 4.90 12.12 16.46
CA ALA A 287 6.03 11.29 16.04
C ALA A 287 6.74 10.61 17.22
N LYS A 288 6.82 11.27 18.39
CA LYS A 288 7.40 10.68 19.59
C LYS A 288 6.50 9.60 20.21
N ARG A 289 5.17 9.77 20.19
CA ARG A 289 4.23 8.70 20.59
C ARG A 289 4.33 7.50 19.66
N ALA A 290 4.40 7.76 18.34
CA ALA A 290 4.61 6.72 17.35
C ALA A 290 5.94 5.95 17.56
N ASN A 291 7.03 6.66 17.89
CA ASN A 291 8.30 6.05 18.25
C ASN A 291 8.18 5.13 19.46
N GLN A 292 7.54 5.57 20.54
CA GLN A 292 7.31 4.74 21.72
C GLN A 292 6.50 3.47 21.38
N LEU A 293 5.42 3.65 20.63
CA LEU A 293 4.53 2.54 20.28
C LEU A 293 5.22 1.48 19.39
N TYR A 294 6.01 1.90 18.38
CA TYR A 294 6.68 0.90 17.56
C TYR A 294 7.74 0.11 18.34
N HIS A 295 8.43 0.71 19.29
CA HIS A 295 9.34 -0.01 20.19
C HIS A 295 8.60 -1.02 21.05
N GLU A 296 7.46 -0.67 21.64
CA GLU A 296 6.61 -1.59 22.39
C GLU A 296 6.11 -2.76 21.54
N ILE A 297 5.79 -2.51 20.25
CA ILE A 297 5.39 -3.56 19.32
C ILE A 297 6.55 -4.51 19.03
N LEU A 298 7.76 -3.98 18.80
CA LEU A 298 8.94 -4.80 18.56
C LEU A 298 9.34 -5.65 19.78
N GLU A 299 9.21 -5.11 20.99
CA GLU A 299 9.47 -5.87 22.22
C GLU A 299 8.52 -7.06 22.41
N ARG A 300 7.30 -6.97 21.88
CA ARG A 300 6.30 -8.05 21.96
C ARG A 300 6.29 -8.92 20.70
N PHE A 301 7.18 -8.67 19.74
CA PHE A 301 7.17 -9.43 18.48
C PHE A 301 7.57 -10.88 18.71
N GLU A 302 6.70 -11.77 18.29
CA GLU A 302 6.98 -13.20 18.21
C GLU A 302 6.97 -13.62 16.74
N ALA A 303 8.02 -14.31 16.30
CA ALA A 303 8.10 -14.78 14.92
C ALA A 303 6.94 -15.76 14.62
N PRO A 304 6.23 -15.61 13.49
CA PRO A 304 5.19 -16.56 13.12
C PRO A 304 5.75 -17.98 13.06
N PRO A 305 5.05 -18.99 13.63
CA PRO A 305 5.53 -20.35 13.65
C PRO A 305 5.58 -20.92 12.23
N LEU A 306 6.73 -21.46 11.84
CA LEU A 306 6.90 -22.26 10.64
C LEU A 306 7.18 -23.71 11.07
N PRO A 307 6.52 -24.73 10.50
CA PRO A 307 6.83 -26.13 10.78
C PRO A 307 8.33 -26.40 10.61
N SER A 308 8.93 -27.17 11.54
CA SER A 308 10.39 -27.35 11.59
C SER A 308 10.97 -27.98 10.33
N ASP A 309 10.25 -28.90 9.72
CA ASP A 309 10.61 -29.53 8.43
C ASP A 309 10.69 -28.52 7.28
N ARG A 310 9.75 -27.55 7.24
CA ARG A 310 9.74 -26.49 6.24
C ARG A 310 10.84 -25.46 6.48
N LEU A 311 11.10 -25.13 7.76
CA LEU A 311 12.19 -24.23 8.13
C LEU A 311 13.55 -24.82 7.75
N GLU A 312 13.76 -26.11 8.00
CA GLU A 312 14.97 -26.85 7.61
C GLU A 312 15.13 -26.85 6.08
N ALA A 313 14.09 -27.26 5.35
CA ALA A 313 14.10 -27.29 3.89
C ALA A 313 14.36 -25.90 3.27
N LEU A 314 13.79 -24.83 3.85
CA LEU A 314 14.02 -23.46 3.40
C LEU A 314 15.46 -23.01 3.69
N THR A 315 15.99 -23.36 4.86
CA THR A 315 17.37 -23.06 5.25
C THR A 315 18.37 -23.76 4.34
N ASP A 316 18.15 -25.04 4.03
CA ASP A 316 18.97 -25.82 3.11
C ASP A 316 18.92 -25.26 1.70
N PHE A 317 17.72 -24.87 1.23
CA PHE A 317 17.57 -24.23 -0.07
C PHE A 317 18.41 -22.95 -0.16
N VAL A 318 18.29 -22.05 0.84
CA VAL A 318 19.03 -20.79 0.90
C VAL A 318 20.55 -21.04 0.97
N ALA A 319 21.00 -22.00 1.79
CA ALA A 319 22.41 -22.37 1.90
C ALA A 319 22.97 -22.89 0.58
N ARG A 320 22.23 -23.77 -0.10
CA ARG A 320 22.59 -24.28 -1.43
C ARG A 320 22.70 -23.14 -2.46
N ARG A 321 21.69 -22.27 -2.55
CA ARG A 321 21.70 -21.16 -3.50
C ARG A 321 22.86 -20.19 -3.24
N LYS A 322 23.19 -19.92 -1.99
CA LYS A 322 24.38 -19.12 -1.62
C LYS A 322 25.68 -19.79 -2.08
N SER A 323 25.80 -21.10 -1.92
CA SER A 323 27.01 -21.83 -2.34
C SER A 323 27.17 -21.89 -3.89
N GLU A 324 26.05 -21.86 -4.62
CA GLU A 324 26.00 -21.78 -6.09
C GLU A 324 26.32 -20.37 -6.63
N GLY A 325 26.49 -19.37 -5.74
CA GLY A 325 26.75 -17.98 -6.10
C GLY A 325 25.51 -17.06 -6.04
N GLY A 326 24.36 -17.58 -5.64
CA GLY A 326 23.09 -16.84 -5.59
C GLY A 326 22.56 -16.48 -6.98
N ALA A 327 21.55 -15.61 -7.00
CA ALA A 327 21.05 -15.09 -8.26
C ALA A 327 21.95 -13.95 -8.76
N PRO A 328 22.44 -13.99 -10.01
CA PRO A 328 23.28 -12.95 -10.58
C PRO A 328 22.51 -11.62 -10.66
N THR A 329 23.24 -10.52 -10.72
CA THR A 329 22.67 -9.22 -11.08
C THR A 329 22.45 -9.20 -12.59
N ASP A 330 21.19 -8.99 -13.00
CA ASP A 330 20.80 -8.96 -14.41
C ASP A 330 21.17 -7.61 -15.08
N PHE A 331 22.45 -7.25 -15.10
CA PHE A 331 22.98 -6.06 -15.77
C PHE A 331 24.13 -6.42 -16.72
#